data_b3e4e626618dd9afddabcb02873eb3d0
#
_entry.id   b3e4e626618dd9afddabcb02873eb3d0
#
_cell.length_a   1.000
_cell.length_b   1.000
_cell.length_c   1.000
_cell.angle_alpha   90.00
_cell.angle_beta   90.00
_cell.angle_gamma   90.00
#
_symmetry.space_group_name_H-M   'P 1'
#
loop_
_entity.id
_entity.type
_entity.pdbx_description
1 polymer ?
#
loop_
_entity_poly.entity_id
_entity_poly.type
_entity_poly.pdbx_seq_one_letter_code
_entity_poly.pdbx_strand_id
1 'polypeptide(L)'
;GNLSTPQLLKFKTENGHAEDPRCVEFNGRPALVFNDGGNMYFGYIDTQECWQMKPSASRPKDHDGREKNWSPFVYDGRLHVLYAPGHVVEYDLGEPIAEYQTEIPTLTRGHIRGGTQLVEYGGKLYTIFHVRQKVNAINLYWAGLMELDAKPPFKALRWSRTPLWKATFIENSRDIPPAPHTWLAKMLDFVTFPTHLEIDADGNCLILAGHHDYTDAVIRLPLKELLKHIE
;
A
#
# COMPACT_ATOMS: atom_id res chain seq x y z
N GLY A 1 21.35 -4.15 -13.54
CA GLY A 1 20.54 -5.06 -14.33
C GLY A 1 19.90 -4.28 -15.46
N ASN A 2 19.85 -4.87 -16.66
CA ASN A 2 19.16 -4.26 -17.79
C ASN A 2 17.65 -4.32 -17.51
N LEU A 3 16.97 -3.19 -17.56
CA LEU A 3 15.52 -3.15 -17.55
C LEU A 3 15.01 -3.80 -18.85
N SER A 4 14.11 -4.76 -18.76
CA SER A 4 13.42 -5.30 -19.93
C SER A 4 12.51 -4.23 -20.55
N THR A 5 12.18 -4.39 -21.83
CA THR A 5 11.18 -3.54 -22.46
C THR A 5 9.87 -3.61 -21.67
N PRO A 6 9.25 -2.47 -21.33
CA PRO A 6 7.97 -2.46 -20.64
C PRO A 6 6.92 -3.26 -21.42
N GLN A 7 6.18 -4.09 -20.72
CA GLN A 7 5.05 -4.85 -21.27
C GLN A 7 3.74 -4.28 -20.75
N LEU A 8 2.78 -4.07 -21.64
CA LEU A 8 1.45 -3.63 -21.25
C LEU A 8 0.64 -4.82 -20.74
N LEU A 9 0.26 -4.79 -19.45
CA LEU A 9 -0.67 -5.74 -18.87
C LEU A 9 -2.12 -5.33 -19.21
N LYS A 10 -2.94 -6.30 -19.63
CA LYS A 10 -4.34 -6.07 -20.02
C LYS A 10 -5.25 -7.00 -19.22
N PHE A 11 -5.67 -6.56 -18.05
CA PHE A 11 -6.69 -7.25 -17.28
C PHE A 11 -8.10 -6.88 -17.76
N LYS A 12 -9.01 -7.85 -17.75
CA LYS A 12 -10.43 -7.59 -18.04
C LYS A 12 -11.13 -7.19 -16.77
N THR A 13 -11.34 -5.89 -16.58
CA THR A 13 -12.09 -5.31 -15.48
C THR A 13 -13.41 -4.73 -15.96
N GLU A 14 -14.38 -4.51 -15.07
CA GLU A 14 -15.67 -3.94 -15.40
C GLU A 14 -15.54 -2.52 -15.99
N ASN A 15 -14.64 -1.70 -15.44
CA ASN A 15 -14.44 -0.31 -15.87
C ASN A 15 -13.35 -0.16 -16.95
N GLY A 16 -12.71 -1.25 -17.38
CA GLY A 16 -11.77 -1.27 -18.49
C GLY A 16 -10.40 -0.65 -18.21
N HIS A 17 -10.06 -0.38 -16.94
CA HIS A 17 -8.74 0.12 -16.52
C HIS A 17 -8.27 -0.56 -15.24
N ALA A 18 -7.01 -0.35 -14.87
CA ALA A 18 -6.42 -0.86 -13.64
C ALA A 18 -5.57 0.24 -12.98
N GLU A 19 -5.75 0.43 -11.68
CA GLU A 19 -5.10 1.45 -10.88
C GLU A 19 -4.46 0.85 -9.62
N ASP A 20 -3.47 1.53 -9.09
CA ASP A 20 -2.86 1.26 -7.78
C ASP A 20 -2.47 -0.21 -7.54
N PRO A 21 -1.70 -0.86 -8.42
CA PRO A 21 -1.34 -2.26 -8.24
C PRO A 21 -0.42 -2.47 -7.03
N ARG A 22 -0.63 -3.58 -6.33
CA ARG A 22 0.22 -4.11 -5.26
C ARG A 22 0.68 -5.50 -5.66
N CYS A 23 1.99 -5.69 -5.76
CA CYS A 23 2.56 -6.99 -6.12
C CYS A 23 2.54 -7.95 -4.94
N VAL A 24 2.28 -9.21 -5.24
CA VAL A 24 2.40 -10.33 -4.30
C VAL A 24 2.83 -11.58 -5.08
N GLU A 25 3.65 -12.43 -4.47
CA GLU A 25 3.88 -13.76 -4.99
C GLU A 25 2.83 -14.70 -4.40
N PHE A 26 2.04 -15.36 -5.25
CA PHE A 26 1.00 -16.29 -4.83
C PHE A 26 1.11 -17.58 -5.64
N ASN A 27 1.22 -18.72 -4.94
CA ASN A 27 1.45 -20.05 -5.55
C ASN A 27 2.68 -20.09 -6.47
N GLY A 28 3.78 -19.42 -6.08
CA GLY A 28 5.01 -19.35 -6.85
C GLY A 28 4.90 -18.51 -8.14
N ARG A 29 3.85 -17.71 -8.28
CA ARG A 29 3.61 -16.86 -9.46
C ARG A 29 3.46 -15.40 -9.05
N PRO A 30 3.97 -14.46 -9.86
CA PRO A 30 3.75 -13.04 -9.63
C PRO A 30 2.29 -12.67 -9.90
N ALA A 31 1.68 -11.99 -8.94
CA ALA A 31 0.29 -11.56 -8.99
C ALA A 31 0.15 -10.10 -8.51
N LEU A 32 -0.99 -9.51 -8.83
CA LEU A 32 -1.36 -8.15 -8.44
C LEU A 32 -2.71 -8.14 -7.72
N VAL A 33 -2.81 -7.31 -6.71
CA VAL A 33 -4.08 -6.80 -6.20
C VAL A 33 -4.18 -5.34 -6.64
N PHE A 34 -5.26 -4.98 -7.32
CA PHE A 34 -5.44 -3.67 -7.96
C PHE A 34 -6.91 -3.28 -7.99
N ASN A 35 -7.22 -2.02 -8.32
CA ASN A 35 -8.60 -1.56 -8.48
C ASN A 35 -8.86 -1.02 -9.89
N ASP A 36 -10.15 -0.90 -10.25
CA ASP A 36 -10.61 -0.30 -11.50
C ASP A 36 -11.39 1.01 -11.29
N GLY A 37 -11.12 1.70 -10.16
CA GLY A 37 -11.83 2.90 -9.75
C GLY A 37 -13.09 2.64 -8.91
N GLY A 38 -13.57 1.40 -8.83
CA GLY A 38 -14.76 1.01 -8.06
C GLY A 38 -14.61 -0.31 -7.31
N ASN A 39 -14.01 -1.29 -7.96
CA ASN A 39 -13.89 -2.65 -7.46
C ASN A 39 -12.42 -3.07 -7.33
N MET A 40 -12.16 -4.02 -6.43
CA MET A 40 -10.84 -4.63 -6.29
C MET A 40 -10.75 -5.92 -7.11
N TYR A 41 -9.55 -6.20 -7.59
CA TYR A 41 -9.23 -7.40 -8.38
C TYR A 41 -7.95 -8.05 -7.87
N PHE A 42 -7.91 -9.36 -8.00
CA PHE A 42 -6.69 -10.16 -7.93
C PHE A 42 -6.41 -10.74 -9.31
N GLY A 43 -5.17 -10.70 -9.78
CA GLY A 43 -4.84 -11.24 -11.10
C GLY A 43 -3.39 -11.68 -11.23
N TYR A 44 -3.15 -12.74 -12.00
CA TYR A 44 -1.81 -13.22 -12.32
C TYR A 44 -1.20 -12.45 -13.50
N ILE A 45 0.05 -12.01 -13.34
CA ILE A 45 0.76 -11.22 -14.36
C ILE A 45 1.02 -12.03 -15.63
N ASP A 46 1.38 -13.30 -15.50
CA ASP A 46 1.80 -14.19 -16.59
C ASP A 46 0.65 -14.61 -17.51
N THR A 47 -0.54 -14.87 -16.96
CA THR A 47 -1.72 -15.27 -17.75
C THR A 47 -2.69 -14.11 -18.00
N GLN A 48 -2.58 -13.04 -17.25
CA GLN A 48 -3.51 -11.90 -17.22
C GLN A 48 -4.97 -12.31 -16.87
N GLU A 49 -5.15 -13.49 -16.27
CA GLU A 49 -6.39 -13.88 -15.65
C GLU A 49 -6.60 -13.05 -14.38
N CYS A 50 -7.83 -12.56 -14.18
CA CYS A 50 -8.17 -11.83 -12.97
C CYS A 50 -9.59 -12.13 -12.47
N TRP A 51 -9.75 -11.97 -11.18
CA TRP A 51 -11.02 -12.18 -10.46
C TRP A 51 -11.36 -10.90 -9.68
N GLN A 52 -12.61 -10.48 -9.77
CA GLN A 52 -13.12 -9.44 -8.90
C GLN A 52 -13.16 -9.95 -7.46
N MET A 53 -12.60 -9.17 -6.56
CA MET A 53 -12.59 -9.49 -5.12
C MET A 53 -13.83 -8.86 -4.48
N LYS A 54 -14.69 -9.69 -3.89
CA LYS A 54 -15.88 -9.20 -3.19
C LYS A 54 -15.50 -8.45 -1.93
N PRO A 55 -16.17 -7.34 -1.63
CA PRO A 55 -15.94 -6.60 -0.39
C PRO A 55 -16.25 -7.45 0.84
N SER A 56 -15.55 -7.15 1.94
CA SER A 56 -15.90 -7.71 3.24
C SER A 56 -17.31 -7.32 3.67
N ALA A 57 -18.04 -8.25 4.30
CA ALA A 57 -19.34 -7.98 4.89
C ALA A 57 -19.24 -7.01 6.09
N SER A 58 -18.10 -6.99 6.75
CA SER A 58 -17.81 -6.19 7.95
C SER A 58 -17.08 -4.88 7.63
N ARG A 59 -17.52 -4.15 6.61
CA ARG A 59 -16.90 -2.87 6.19
C ARG A 59 -16.77 -1.89 7.35
N PRO A 60 -15.65 -1.16 7.48
CA PRO A 60 -15.55 -0.04 8.40
C PRO A 60 -16.66 1.00 8.15
N LYS A 61 -17.21 1.58 9.21
CA LYS A 61 -18.33 2.54 9.13
C LYS A 61 -17.99 3.83 8.36
N ASP A 62 -16.71 4.17 8.29
CA ASP A 62 -16.18 5.36 7.60
C ASP A 62 -15.74 5.10 6.15
N HIS A 63 -16.03 3.90 5.64
CA HIS A 63 -15.72 3.53 4.26
C HIS A 63 -16.56 4.38 3.30
N ASP A 64 -15.89 5.08 2.38
CA ASP A 64 -16.54 6.01 1.42
C ASP A 64 -17.25 5.30 0.25
N GLY A 65 -17.46 3.99 0.37
CA GLY A 65 -18.13 3.16 -0.64
C GLY A 65 -17.24 2.73 -1.81
N ARG A 66 -15.97 3.17 -1.83
CA ARG A 66 -14.99 2.78 -2.85
C ARG A 66 -14.04 1.75 -2.29
N GLU A 67 -13.97 0.60 -2.95
CA GLU A 67 -13.00 -0.43 -2.62
C GLU A 67 -11.64 -0.06 -3.22
N LYS A 68 -10.65 0.19 -2.37
CA LYS A 68 -9.28 0.51 -2.82
C LYS A 68 -8.26 0.43 -1.69
N ASN A 69 -6.98 0.41 -2.09
CA ASN A 69 -5.83 0.44 -1.18
C ASN A 69 -5.76 -0.79 -0.26
N TRP A 70 -6.20 -1.94 -0.73
CA TRP A 70 -6.02 -3.20 -0.02
C TRP A 70 -4.57 -3.64 -0.13
N SER A 71 -3.95 -4.00 0.99
CA SER A 71 -2.55 -4.39 1.06
C SER A 71 -2.44 -5.91 1.13
N PRO A 72 -2.03 -6.61 0.03
CA PRO A 72 -2.01 -8.07 -0.01
C PRO A 72 -0.80 -8.65 0.72
N PHE A 73 -0.94 -9.91 1.15
CA PHE A 73 0.15 -10.78 1.59
C PHE A 73 -0.29 -12.24 1.52
N VAL A 74 0.67 -13.16 1.62
CA VAL A 74 0.40 -14.60 1.66
C VAL A 74 0.74 -15.11 3.05
N TYR A 75 -0.19 -15.84 3.66
CA TYR A 75 0.01 -16.55 4.90
C TYR A 75 -0.57 -17.96 4.78
N ASP A 76 0.22 -18.97 5.17
CA ASP A 76 -0.14 -20.39 5.08
C ASP A 76 -0.67 -20.80 3.69
N GLY A 77 -0.01 -20.29 2.63
CA GLY A 77 -0.36 -20.57 1.24
C GLY A 77 -1.66 -19.91 0.74
N ARG A 78 -2.27 -19.02 1.52
CA ARG A 78 -3.53 -18.36 1.19
C ARG A 78 -3.36 -16.85 1.01
N LEU A 79 -4.15 -16.28 0.12
CA LEU A 79 -4.16 -14.84 -0.11
C LEU A 79 -4.92 -14.13 1.02
N HIS A 80 -4.25 -13.22 1.65
CA HIS A 80 -4.82 -12.31 2.64
C HIS A 80 -4.67 -10.88 2.17
N VAL A 81 -5.57 -10.01 2.61
CA VAL A 81 -5.41 -8.56 2.43
C VAL A 81 -5.64 -7.84 3.76
N LEU A 82 -4.78 -6.89 4.08
CA LEU A 82 -5.10 -5.87 5.06
C LEU A 82 -6.12 -4.93 4.40
N TYR A 83 -7.39 -5.21 4.65
CA TYR A 83 -8.54 -4.51 4.08
C TYR A 83 -8.64 -3.08 4.60
N ALA A 84 -8.46 -2.95 5.90
CA ALA A 84 -8.31 -1.71 6.63
C ALA A 84 -7.43 -1.95 7.86
N PRO A 85 -6.87 -0.92 8.49
CA PRO A 85 -6.13 -1.09 9.74
C PRO A 85 -6.97 -1.87 10.77
N GLY A 86 -6.39 -2.96 11.31
CA GLY A 86 -7.08 -3.85 12.25
C GLY A 86 -8.11 -4.79 11.62
N HIS A 87 -8.21 -4.85 10.30
CA HIS A 87 -9.11 -5.74 9.59
C HIS A 87 -8.39 -6.45 8.45
N VAL A 88 -8.17 -7.75 8.58
CA VAL A 88 -7.59 -8.62 7.57
C VAL A 88 -8.65 -9.57 7.05
N VAL A 89 -8.68 -9.79 5.75
CA VAL A 89 -9.61 -10.71 5.07
C VAL A 89 -8.81 -11.74 4.28
N GLU A 90 -9.16 -13.00 4.45
CA GLU A 90 -8.63 -14.13 3.68
C GLU A 90 -9.53 -14.38 2.47
N TYR A 91 -8.91 -14.60 1.31
CA TYR A 91 -9.63 -14.79 0.04
C TYR A 91 -9.28 -16.12 -0.63
N ASP A 92 -10.31 -16.71 -1.25
CA ASP A 92 -10.16 -17.75 -2.26
C ASP A 92 -10.70 -17.21 -3.60
N LEU A 93 -9.77 -16.93 -4.56
CA LEU A 93 -10.06 -16.43 -5.91
C LEU A 93 -11.14 -15.31 -5.97
N GLY A 94 -11.07 -14.37 -5.04
CA GLY A 94 -11.99 -13.23 -5.00
C GLY A 94 -13.16 -13.36 -4.00
N GLU A 95 -13.42 -14.54 -3.45
CA GLU A 95 -14.42 -14.74 -2.40
C GLU A 95 -13.77 -14.59 -1.01
N PRO A 96 -14.33 -13.76 -0.12
CA PRO A 96 -13.87 -13.70 1.26
C PRO A 96 -14.30 -14.97 2.01
N ILE A 97 -13.33 -15.66 2.64
CA ILE A 97 -13.59 -16.94 3.34
C ILE A 97 -13.36 -16.87 4.84
N ALA A 98 -12.55 -15.92 5.31
CA ALA A 98 -12.36 -15.64 6.72
C ALA A 98 -12.02 -14.18 6.96
N GLU A 99 -12.35 -13.66 8.14
CA GLU A 99 -12.09 -12.30 8.55
C GLU A 99 -11.47 -12.26 9.95
N TYR A 100 -10.46 -11.42 10.11
CA TYR A 100 -9.74 -11.23 11.36
C TYR A 100 -9.85 -9.74 11.74
N GLN A 101 -10.51 -9.48 12.86
CA GLN A 101 -10.68 -8.11 13.36
C GLN A 101 -9.93 -7.92 14.66
N THR A 102 -9.21 -6.82 14.74
CA THR A 102 -8.45 -6.43 15.93
C THR A 102 -8.72 -4.97 16.25
N GLU A 103 -8.10 -4.48 17.31
CA GLU A 103 -8.12 -3.07 17.64
C GLU A 103 -7.57 -2.23 16.47
N ILE A 104 -8.31 -1.18 16.10
CA ILE A 104 -7.96 -0.31 14.97
C ILE A 104 -6.89 0.69 15.40
N PRO A 105 -5.73 0.73 14.75
CA PRO A 105 -4.75 1.78 14.94
C PRO A 105 -5.36 3.16 14.68
N THR A 106 -5.27 4.04 15.66
CA THR A 106 -5.83 5.39 15.56
C THR A 106 -4.75 6.44 15.49
N LEU A 107 -5.06 7.54 14.81
CA LEU A 107 -4.25 8.74 14.75
C LEU A 107 -5.05 9.92 15.29
N THR A 108 -4.37 10.90 15.86
CA THR A 108 -5.00 12.15 16.31
C THR A 108 -5.57 12.97 15.14
N ARG A 109 -5.03 12.81 13.95
CA ARG A 109 -5.49 13.49 12.72
C ARG A 109 -5.32 12.59 11.50
N GLY A 110 -6.34 12.55 10.65
CA GLY A 110 -6.34 11.79 9.40
C GLY A 110 -6.78 10.33 9.57
N HIS A 111 -6.95 9.66 8.45
CA HIS A 111 -7.39 8.26 8.37
C HIS A 111 -6.28 7.41 7.76
N ILE A 112 -5.89 6.33 8.46
CA ILE A 112 -4.95 5.36 7.93
C ILE A 112 -5.66 4.55 6.83
N ARG A 113 -4.98 4.40 5.71
CA ARG A 113 -5.39 3.54 4.58
C ARG A 113 -4.24 2.63 4.20
N GLY A 114 -4.51 1.52 3.53
CA GLY A 114 -3.48 0.64 3.01
C GLY A 114 -2.50 1.37 2.08
N GLY A 115 -1.35 0.80 1.90
CA GLY A 115 -0.29 1.36 1.07
C GLY A 115 0.41 0.26 0.29
N THR A 116 1.57 -0.21 0.76
CA THR A 116 2.29 -1.31 0.13
C THR A 116 1.65 -2.67 0.48
N GLN A 117 2.07 -3.74 -0.20
CA GLN A 117 1.84 -5.10 0.29
C GLN A 117 2.48 -5.28 1.67
N LEU A 118 2.07 -6.32 2.41
CA LEU A 118 2.75 -6.70 3.64
C LEU A 118 3.92 -7.62 3.32
N VAL A 119 5.04 -7.40 4.01
CA VAL A 119 6.28 -8.17 3.88
C VAL A 119 6.63 -8.78 5.23
N GLU A 120 6.89 -10.08 5.26
CA GLU A 120 7.38 -10.74 6.46
C GLU A 120 8.89 -10.56 6.62
N TYR A 121 9.30 -10.13 7.82
CA TYR A 121 10.70 -10.07 8.20
C TYR A 121 10.84 -10.27 9.72
N GLY A 122 11.73 -11.17 10.14
CA GLY A 122 11.99 -11.41 11.56
C GLY A 122 10.75 -11.88 12.36
N GLY A 123 9.82 -12.60 11.73
CA GLY A 123 8.59 -13.10 12.35
C GLY A 123 7.53 -12.03 12.61
N LYS A 124 7.60 -10.91 11.90
CA LYS A 124 6.62 -9.81 11.88
C LYS A 124 6.24 -9.47 10.44
N LEU A 125 5.07 -8.88 10.27
CA LEU A 125 4.64 -8.29 9.01
C LEU A 125 4.83 -6.78 9.06
N TYR A 126 5.31 -6.23 7.95
CA TYR A 126 5.52 -4.78 7.77
C TYR A 126 4.80 -4.29 6.54
N THR A 127 4.20 -3.11 6.64
CA THR A 127 3.64 -2.38 5.51
C THR A 127 3.87 -0.88 5.69
N ILE A 128 4.04 -0.18 4.59
CA ILE A 128 4.01 1.27 4.59
C ILE A 128 2.61 1.69 4.17
N PHE A 129 1.87 2.27 5.10
CA PHE A 129 0.53 2.78 4.89
C PHE A 129 0.57 4.25 4.47
N HIS A 130 -0.54 4.76 3.93
CA HIS A 130 -0.71 6.20 3.77
C HIS A 130 -1.83 6.74 4.65
N VAL A 131 -1.73 8.01 4.96
CA VAL A 131 -2.75 8.77 5.70
C VAL A 131 -3.30 9.85 4.80
N ARG A 132 -4.62 9.93 4.73
CA ARG A 132 -5.32 11.09 4.16
C ARG A 132 -5.75 12.02 5.29
N GLN A 133 -5.25 13.23 5.28
CA GLN A 133 -5.64 14.28 6.20
C GLN A 133 -6.24 15.45 5.42
N LYS A 134 -7.42 15.92 5.81
CA LYS A 134 -8.04 17.09 5.20
C LYS A 134 -7.69 18.35 5.99
N VAL A 135 -7.06 19.31 5.32
CA VAL A 135 -6.72 20.62 5.90
C VAL A 135 -7.25 21.69 4.96
N ASN A 136 -8.20 22.50 5.41
CA ASN A 136 -8.78 23.60 4.63
C ASN A 136 -9.21 23.20 3.21
N ALA A 137 -10.00 22.14 3.07
CA ALA A 137 -10.47 21.57 1.81
C ALA A 137 -9.39 20.86 0.95
N ILE A 138 -8.12 20.81 1.37
CA ILE A 138 -7.04 20.14 0.67
C ILE A 138 -6.80 18.77 1.32
N ASN A 139 -6.59 17.74 0.50
CA ASN A 139 -6.16 16.43 0.97
C ASN A 139 -4.62 16.41 1.00
N LEU A 140 -4.07 16.22 2.18
CA LEU A 140 -2.66 15.94 2.40
C LEU A 140 -2.48 14.43 2.55
N TYR A 141 -1.43 13.88 1.95
CA TYR A 141 -1.07 12.47 2.04
C TYR A 141 0.34 12.32 2.58
N TRP A 142 0.50 11.47 3.58
CA TRP A 142 1.80 11.13 4.12
C TRP A 142 1.89 9.64 4.42
N ALA A 143 3.11 9.11 4.43
CA ALA A 143 3.39 7.71 4.64
C ALA A 143 3.82 7.41 6.07
N GLY A 144 3.43 6.25 6.59
CA GLY A 144 3.82 5.69 7.88
C GLY A 144 4.13 4.21 7.79
N LEU A 145 4.96 3.69 8.68
CA LEU A 145 5.22 2.27 8.84
C LEU A 145 4.24 1.66 9.85
N MET A 146 3.78 0.44 9.58
CA MET A 146 3.03 -0.39 10.51
C MET A 146 3.71 -1.75 10.66
N GLU A 147 3.86 -2.20 11.89
CA GLU A 147 4.29 -3.54 12.26
C GLU A 147 3.09 -4.32 12.79
N LEU A 148 2.90 -5.55 12.29
CA LEU A 148 1.82 -6.44 12.70
C LEU A 148 2.40 -7.80 13.14
N ASP A 149 1.61 -8.54 13.93
CA ASP A 149 1.90 -9.94 14.15
C ASP A 149 1.84 -10.71 12.82
N ALA A 150 2.80 -11.64 12.62
CA ALA A 150 2.83 -12.49 11.44
C ALA A 150 1.80 -13.64 11.48
N LYS A 151 1.01 -13.74 12.52
CA LYS A 151 0.01 -14.79 12.73
C LYS A 151 -1.38 -14.20 13.02
N PRO A 152 -2.45 -14.90 12.65
CA PRO A 152 -3.79 -14.50 13.03
C PRO A 152 -3.92 -14.17 14.52
N PRO A 153 -4.64 -13.12 14.87
CA PRO A 153 -5.47 -12.26 14.04
C PRO A 153 -4.73 -11.11 13.35
N PHE A 154 -3.41 -11.15 13.19
CA PHE A 154 -2.57 -10.14 12.51
C PHE A 154 -2.68 -8.75 13.18
N LYS A 155 -2.61 -8.74 14.49
CA LYS A 155 -2.78 -7.52 15.28
C LYS A 155 -1.69 -6.50 14.93
N ALA A 156 -2.09 -5.24 14.71
CA ALA A 156 -1.15 -4.13 14.64
C ALA A 156 -0.48 -3.94 16.02
N LEU A 157 0.84 -3.97 16.04
CA LEU A 157 1.65 -3.89 17.26
C LEU A 157 2.14 -2.47 17.50
N ARG A 158 2.70 -1.87 16.45
CA ARG A 158 3.27 -0.52 16.48
C ARG A 158 3.04 0.15 15.13
N TRP A 159 2.91 1.47 15.13
CA TRP A 159 2.77 2.24 13.88
C TRP A 159 3.24 3.69 14.02
N SER A 160 3.61 4.29 12.91
CA SER A 160 4.01 5.70 12.87
C SER A 160 2.86 6.61 13.27
N ARG A 161 3.11 7.50 14.22
CA ARG A 161 2.18 8.56 14.63
C ARG A 161 2.40 9.86 13.86
N THR A 162 3.53 9.96 13.18
CA THR A 162 3.97 11.11 12.40
C THR A 162 4.49 10.65 11.04
N PRO A 163 4.55 11.53 10.03
CA PRO A 163 5.11 11.19 8.72
C PRO A 163 6.53 10.61 8.81
N LEU A 164 6.77 9.50 8.10
CA LEU A 164 8.12 8.91 7.96
C LEU A 164 9.09 9.88 7.28
N TRP A 165 8.60 10.61 6.30
CA TRP A 165 9.38 11.56 5.53
C TRP A 165 8.73 12.94 5.59
N LYS A 166 9.55 13.95 5.83
CA LYS A 166 9.20 15.32 5.53
C LYS A 166 9.43 15.56 4.05
N ALA A 167 8.65 16.42 3.42
CA ALA A 167 8.76 16.77 2.00
C ALA A 167 10.20 17.11 1.55
N THR A 168 11.00 17.68 2.44
CA THR A 168 12.40 18.05 2.22
C THR A 168 13.36 16.89 1.90
N PHE A 169 12.97 15.63 2.13
CA PHE A 169 13.86 14.49 1.86
C PHE A 169 14.01 14.18 0.36
N ILE A 170 13.08 14.64 -0.46
CA ILE A 170 13.06 14.42 -1.92
C ILE A 170 13.66 15.60 -2.69
N GLU A 171 13.92 16.73 -2.04
CA GLU A 171 14.52 17.94 -2.64
C GLU A 171 15.93 17.70 -3.25
N ASN A 172 16.57 16.58 -2.95
CA ASN A 172 17.88 16.24 -3.52
C ASN A 172 17.85 15.50 -4.87
N SER A 173 16.68 15.19 -5.40
CA SER A 173 16.57 14.73 -6.79
C SER A 173 16.60 15.94 -7.73
N ARG A 174 17.80 16.36 -8.10
CA ARG A 174 18.09 17.55 -8.96
C ARG A 174 17.47 17.51 -10.36
N ASP A 175 16.76 16.44 -10.71
CA ASP A 175 16.26 16.16 -12.05
C ASP A 175 14.72 16.20 -12.16
N ILE A 176 14.00 16.64 -11.12
CA ILE A 176 12.55 16.77 -11.20
C ILE A 176 12.23 18.15 -11.78
N PRO A 177 11.64 18.24 -12.98
CA PRO A 177 11.21 19.52 -13.50
C PRO A 177 10.17 20.15 -12.55
N PRO A 178 10.22 21.48 -12.35
CA PRO A 178 9.23 22.15 -11.50
C PRO A 178 7.82 21.88 -12.06
N ALA A 179 6.90 21.51 -11.17
CA ALA A 179 5.50 21.28 -11.55
C ALA A 179 4.96 22.52 -12.30
N PRO A 180 4.16 22.33 -13.36
CA PRO A 180 3.76 23.40 -14.27
C PRO A 180 2.90 24.49 -13.64
N HIS A 181 2.49 24.36 -12.37
CA HIS A 181 1.67 25.34 -11.67
C HIS A 181 2.24 25.62 -10.28
N THR A 182 2.96 26.72 -10.16
CA THR A 182 3.79 27.11 -9.01
C THR A 182 3.08 27.21 -7.65
N TRP A 183 1.76 27.44 -7.60
CA TRP A 183 1.01 27.46 -6.33
C TRP A 183 0.52 26.05 -5.93
N LEU A 184 0.14 25.21 -6.90
CA LEU A 184 -0.25 23.82 -6.68
C LEU A 184 0.94 22.97 -6.23
N ALA A 185 2.12 23.23 -6.80
CA ALA A 185 3.36 22.54 -6.43
C ALA A 185 3.71 22.74 -4.95
N LYS A 186 3.61 23.96 -4.43
CA LYS A 186 3.83 24.26 -3.00
C LYS A 186 2.82 23.58 -2.07
N MET A 187 1.65 23.19 -2.58
CA MET A 187 0.61 22.51 -1.82
C MET A 187 0.69 20.98 -1.97
N LEU A 188 1.35 20.48 -3.02
CA LEU A 188 1.55 19.07 -3.29
C LEU A 188 2.83 18.50 -2.67
N ASP A 189 3.67 19.31 -2.03
CA ASP A 189 4.90 18.92 -1.32
C ASP A 189 4.67 17.90 -0.19
N PHE A 190 3.44 17.42 -0.01
CA PHE A 190 3.02 16.49 1.02
C PHE A 190 2.34 15.22 0.48
N VAL A 191 2.42 14.96 -0.82
CA VAL A 191 1.86 13.72 -1.38
C VAL A 191 2.97 12.70 -1.60
N THR A 192 3.07 11.73 -0.70
CA THR A 192 3.88 10.53 -0.89
C THR A 192 2.98 9.31 -0.77
N PHE A 193 2.82 8.59 -1.88
CA PHE A 193 1.94 7.45 -1.99
C PHE A 193 2.75 6.16 -2.17
N PRO A 194 2.99 5.37 -1.09
CA PRO A 194 3.77 4.15 -1.16
C PRO A 194 3.02 3.07 -1.93
N THR A 195 3.70 2.39 -2.85
CA THR A 195 3.12 1.37 -3.73
C THR A 195 3.77 0.00 -3.58
N HIS A 196 5.03 -0.06 -3.14
CA HIS A 196 5.78 -1.29 -2.98
C HIS A 196 6.76 -1.20 -1.81
N LEU A 197 6.93 -2.32 -1.10
CA LEU A 197 7.95 -2.53 -0.06
C LEU A 197 8.61 -3.87 -0.30
N GLU A 198 9.92 -3.91 -0.28
CA GLU A 198 10.72 -5.13 -0.20
C GLU A 198 11.69 -5.01 0.98
N ILE A 199 11.92 -6.09 1.70
CA ILE A 199 12.91 -6.17 2.79
C ILE A 199 13.79 -7.38 2.49
N ASP A 200 15.08 -7.13 2.23
CA ASP A 200 16.03 -8.21 1.96
C ASP A 200 16.45 -8.96 3.25
N ALA A 201 17.22 -10.04 3.08
CA ALA A 201 17.67 -10.86 4.20
C ALA A 201 18.54 -10.09 5.22
N ASP A 202 19.18 -9.02 4.80
CA ASP A 202 20.02 -8.15 5.65
C ASP A 202 19.20 -7.03 6.32
N GLY A 203 17.88 -6.96 6.03
CA GLY A 203 16.97 -5.95 6.57
C GLY A 203 17.07 -4.61 5.86
N ASN A 204 17.54 -4.57 4.60
CA ASN A 204 17.46 -3.35 3.80
C ASN A 204 16.13 -3.27 3.09
N CYS A 205 15.49 -2.12 3.17
CA CYS A 205 14.22 -1.83 2.52
C CYS A 205 14.43 -1.18 1.16
N LEU A 206 13.68 -1.67 0.16
CA LEU A 206 13.41 -0.98 -1.10
C LEU A 206 11.94 -0.56 -1.09
N ILE A 207 11.69 0.73 -1.23
CA ILE A 207 10.34 1.29 -1.24
C ILE A 207 10.14 2.04 -2.56
N LEU A 208 9.04 1.72 -3.25
CA LEU A 208 8.59 2.51 -4.38
C LEU A 208 7.41 3.36 -3.93
N ALA A 209 7.38 4.61 -4.34
CA ALA A 209 6.30 5.53 -4.00
C ALA A 209 6.05 6.50 -5.15
N GLY A 210 4.78 6.81 -5.41
CA GLY A 210 4.41 7.99 -6.19
C GLY A 210 4.65 9.25 -5.35
N HIS A 211 5.21 10.27 -5.96
CA HIS A 211 5.50 11.55 -5.33
C HIS A 211 4.81 12.68 -6.10
N HIS A 212 3.94 13.42 -5.42
CA HIS A 212 3.13 14.52 -5.96
C HIS A 212 2.19 14.14 -7.12
N ASP A 213 1.83 12.85 -7.28
CA ASP A 213 1.09 12.35 -8.44
C ASP A 213 1.77 12.67 -9.80
N TYR A 214 3.08 12.91 -9.77
CA TYR A 214 3.83 13.37 -10.93
C TYR A 214 5.12 12.59 -11.21
N THR A 215 5.80 12.12 -10.17
CA THR A 215 7.05 11.37 -10.29
C THR A 215 7.04 10.13 -9.42
N ASP A 216 7.89 9.17 -9.75
CA ASP A 216 8.15 8.00 -8.94
C ASP A 216 9.41 8.21 -8.10
N ALA A 217 9.38 7.75 -6.86
CA ALA A 217 10.49 7.76 -5.94
C ALA A 217 10.91 6.33 -5.61
N VAL A 218 12.23 6.10 -5.59
CA VAL A 218 12.85 4.86 -5.10
C VAL A 218 13.64 5.20 -3.84
N ILE A 219 13.25 4.61 -2.72
CA ILE A 219 13.85 4.87 -1.42
C ILE A 219 14.53 3.59 -0.95
N ARG A 220 15.79 3.69 -0.53
CA ARG A 220 16.58 2.57 0.03
C ARG A 220 17.12 2.97 1.38
N LEU A 221 16.78 2.18 2.41
CA LEU A 221 17.31 2.38 3.77
C LEU A 221 17.14 1.09 4.58
N PRO A 222 17.95 0.91 5.65
CA PRO A 222 17.75 -0.21 6.56
C PRO A 222 16.40 -0.11 7.31
N LEU A 223 15.72 -1.24 7.51
CA LEU A 223 14.46 -1.32 8.30
C LEU A 223 14.63 -0.70 9.70
N LYS A 224 15.78 -0.88 10.33
CA LYS A 224 16.09 -0.29 11.65
C LYS A 224 15.91 1.24 11.69
N GLU A 225 16.11 1.94 10.56
CA GLU A 225 15.88 3.38 10.50
C GLU A 225 14.39 3.71 10.49
N LEU A 226 13.57 2.92 9.77
CA LEU A 226 12.11 3.05 9.78
C LEU A 226 11.52 2.73 11.16
N LEU A 227 12.06 1.72 11.85
CA LEU A 227 11.59 1.29 13.18
C LEU A 227 11.76 2.37 14.26
N LYS A 228 12.59 3.38 14.05
CA LYS A 228 12.71 4.53 14.97
C LYS A 228 11.48 5.44 14.97
N HIS A 229 10.59 5.28 13.99
CA HIS A 229 9.41 6.12 13.78
C HIS A 229 8.09 5.46 14.18
N ILE A 230 8.14 4.28 14.78
CA ILE A 230 6.93 3.57 15.25
C ILE A 230 6.94 3.36 16.77
N GLU A 231 5.77 3.45 17.37
CA GLU A 231 5.52 3.32 18.81
C GLU A 231 4.50 2.21 19.11
#